data_bc5bbbad0fe403d3bfb3b759cf06eb42
#
_entry.id   bc5bbbad0fe403d3bfb3b759cf06eb42
#
_cell.length_a   1.000
_cell.length_b   1.000
_cell.length_c   1.000
_cell.angle_alpha   90.00
_cell.angle_beta   90.00
_cell.angle_gamma   90.00
#
_symmetry.space_group_name_H-M   'P 1'
#
loop_
_entity.id
_entity.type
_entity.pdbx_description
1 polymer ?
#
loop_
_entity_poly.entity_id
_entity_poly.type
_entity_poly.pdbx_seq_one_letter_code
_entity_poly.pdbx_strand_id
1 'polypeptide(L)'
;METIQNFPEITKKDFPLLDKNLKSNEQIIYLDHAATTQKPIQVLKKIDEYYRNFNANVHRGAHQLSAKATEEFENARYLTSKYINCLLYTSDAADE
;
A
#
# COMPACT_ATOMS: atom_id res chain seq x y z
N MET A 1 -11.19 -23.00 11.59
CA MET A 1 -10.79 -21.69 11.03
C MET A 1 -11.09 -20.57 11.98
N GLU A 2 -10.35 -20.60 13.06
CA GLU A 2 -10.54 -19.62 14.11
C GLU A 2 -10.27 -18.20 13.63
N THR A 3 -9.33 -18.06 12.70
CA THR A 3 -8.92 -16.73 12.22
C THR A 3 -10.04 -15.97 11.51
N ILE A 4 -11.02 -16.69 10.96
CA ILE A 4 -12.12 -16.04 10.24
C ILE A 4 -13.03 -15.29 11.19
N GLN A 5 -13.30 -15.86 12.37
CA GLN A 5 -14.18 -15.24 13.35
C GLN A 5 -13.60 -13.94 13.90
N ASN A 6 -12.26 -13.88 14.01
CA ASN A 6 -11.57 -12.73 14.57
C ASN A 6 -11.01 -11.81 13.50
N PHE A 7 -11.34 -12.05 12.24
CA PHE A 7 -10.76 -11.31 11.14
C PHE A 7 -10.94 -9.78 11.26
N PRO A 8 -12.14 -9.27 11.57
CA PRO A 8 -12.29 -7.82 11.71
C PRO A 8 -11.45 -7.24 12.83
N GLU A 9 -11.33 -7.95 13.94
CA GLU A 9 -10.53 -7.50 15.07
C GLU A 9 -9.04 -7.46 14.70
N ILE A 10 -8.57 -8.50 14.03
CA ILE A 10 -7.16 -8.61 13.65
C ILE A 10 -6.78 -7.56 12.62
N THR A 11 -7.60 -7.41 11.58
CA THR A 11 -7.28 -6.47 10.52
C THR A 11 -7.41 -5.02 10.97
N LYS A 12 -8.33 -4.73 11.87
CA LYS A 12 -8.53 -3.37 12.35
C LYS A 12 -7.29 -2.80 13.02
N LYS A 13 -6.49 -3.66 13.63
CA LYS A 13 -5.26 -3.24 14.29
C LYS A 13 -4.23 -2.69 13.31
N ASP A 14 -4.31 -3.10 12.06
CA ASP A 14 -3.40 -2.60 11.04
C ASP A 14 -3.71 -1.17 10.60
N PHE A 15 -4.89 -0.67 10.93
CA PHE A 15 -5.33 0.66 10.50
C PHE A 15 -5.26 1.64 11.68
N PRO A 16 -4.21 2.47 11.75
CA PRO A 16 -4.01 3.32 12.93
C PRO A 16 -5.21 4.17 13.30
N LEU A 17 -5.93 4.69 12.30
CA LEU A 17 -7.09 5.51 12.60
C LEU A 17 -8.21 4.72 13.28
N LEU A 18 -8.34 3.46 12.92
CA LEU A 18 -9.43 2.61 13.41
C LEU A 18 -9.04 1.79 14.63
N ASP A 19 -7.76 1.77 14.97
CA ASP A 19 -7.27 0.97 16.08
C ASP A 19 -7.69 1.59 17.40
N LYS A 20 -8.63 0.97 18.06
CA LYS A 20 -9.16 1.46 19.32
C LYS A 20 -8.12 1.55 20.43
N ASN A 21 -7.02 0.80 20.30
CA ASN A 21 -5.98 0.79 21.32
C ASN A 21 -5.13 2.06 21.29
N LEU A 22 -5.17 2.80 20.19
CA LEU A 22 -4.40 4.05 20.05
C LEU A 22 -5.28 5.28 20.28
N LYS A 23 -6.57 5.11 20.35
CA LYS A 23 -7.54 6.20 20.51
C LYS A 23 -8.23 6.09 21.85
N SER A 24 -9.20 6.97 22.08
CA SER A 24 -10.04 6.89 23.26
C SER A 24 -10.83 5.59 23.24
N ASN A 25 -11.60 5.35 24.31
CA ASN A 25 -12.39 4.13 24.43
C ASN A 25 -13.50 4.03 23.37
N GLU A 26 -13.73 5.09 22.63
CA GLU A 26 -14.76 5.06 21.60
C GLU A 26 -14.30 4.30 20.38
N GLN A 27 -15.16 3.45 19.89
CA GLN A 27 -14.89 2.67 18.69
C GLN A 27 -15.48 3.38 17.48
N ILE A 28 -14.65 3.66 16.50
CA ILE A 28 -15.08 4.31 15.27
C ILE A 28 -15.58 3.25 14.29
N ILE A 29 -16.76 3.49 13.74
CA ILE A 29 -17.29 2.67 12.65
C ILE A 29 -17.20 3.53 11.39
N TYR A 30 -16.32 3.14 10.48
CA TYR A 30 -16.04 3.93 9.28
C TYR A 30 -16.65 3.26 8.06
N LEU A 31 -17.58 3.92 7.40
CA LEU A 31 -18.29 3.35 6.25
C LEU A 31 -18.12 4.17 4.97
N ASP A 32 -17.16 5.07 4.94
CA ASP A 32 -16.99 6.00 3.83
C ASP A 32 -15.77 5.68 2.97
N HIS A 33 -15.38 4.41 2.90
CA HIS A 33 -14.20 4.00 2.14
C HIS A 33 -14.33 4.30 0.64
N ALA A 34 -15.55 4.40 0.13
CA ALA A 34 -15.74 4.72 -1.29
C ALA A 34 -15.25 6.12 -1.61
N ALA A 35 -15.38 7.05 -0.69
CA ALA A 35 -14.88 8.42 -0.87
C ALA A 35 -13.38 8.49 -0.60
N THR A 36 -12.96 7.92 0.52
CA THR A 36 -11.54 7.79 0.84
C THR A 36 -11.36 6.62 1.79
N THR A 37 -10.49 5.70 1.43
CA THR A 37 -10.27 4.53 2.27
C THR A 37 -9.21 4.82 3.32
N GLN A 38 -9.34 4.21 4.49
CA GLN A 38 -8.32 4.29 5.50
C GLN A 38 -7.07 3.52 5.05
N LYS A 39 -5.91 3.95 5.51
CA LYS A 39 -4.64 3.38 5.09
C LYS A 39 -4.08 2.48 6.19
N PRO A 40 -3.69 1.24 5.84
CA PRO A 40 -3.02 0.38 6.80
C PRO A 40 -1.61 0.85 7.09
N ILE A 41 -1.08 0.44 8.22
CA ILE A 41 0.26 0.86 8.65
C ILE A 41 1.33 0.46 7.63
N GLN A 42 1.16 -0.65 6.94
CA GLN A 42 2.12 -1.10 5.93
C GLN A 42 2.25 -0.08 4.79
N VAL A 43 1.13 0.50 4.37
CA VAL A 43 1.14 1.52 3.32
C VAL A 43 1.78 2.81 3.84
N LEU A 44 1.41 3.22 5.05
CA LEU A 44 1.95 4.45 5.64
C LEU A 44 3.47 4.36 5.80
N LYS A 45 3.95 3.21 6.26
CA LYS A 45 5.40 3.00 6.43
C LYS A 45 6.13 3.01 5.09
N LYS A 46 5.52 2.46 4.06
CA LYS A 46 6.15 2.42 2.74
C LYS A 46 6.25 3.82 2.14
N ILE A 47 5.22 4.62 2.30
CA ILE A 47 5.24 6.01 1.83
C ILE A 47 6.32 6.80 2.57
N ASP A 48 6.38 6.66 3.88
CA ASP A 48 7.38 7.35 4.68
C ASP A 48 8.80 6.94 4.28
N GLU A 49 9.02 5.63 4.11
CA GLU A 49 10.30 5.10 3.69
C GLU A 49 10.73 5.68 2.34
N TYR A 50 9.80 5.75 1.40
CA TYR A 50 10.09 6.29 0.08
C TYR A 50 10.55 7.74 0.17
N TYR A 51 9.79 8.58 0.86
CA TYR A 51 10.12 9.99 0.91
C TYR A 51 11.38 10.28 1.71
N ARG A 52 11.70 9.46 2.69
CA ARG A 52 12.92 9.66 3.49
C ARG A 52 14.16 9.12 2.79
N ASN A 53 14.04 8.06 2.02
CA ASN A 53 15.22 7.30 1.62
C ASN A 53 15.48 7.24 0.12
N PHE A 54 14.46 7.28 -0.73
CA PHE A 54 14.71 7.10 -2.17
C PHE A 54 13.71 7.82 -3.07
N ASN A 55 13.17 8.92 -2.63
CA ASN A 55 12.30 9.74 -3.46
C ASN A 55 13.07 10.25 -4.68
N ALA A 56 12.71 9.77 -5.85
CA ALA A 56 13.38 10.15 -7.10
C ALA A 56 12.47 9.86 -8.27
N ASN A 57 12.86 10.39 -9.43
CA ASN A 57 12.12 10.22 -10.66
C ASN A 57 12.26 8.77 -11.15
N VAL A 58 11.14 8.09 -11.30
CA VAL A 58 11.13 6.70 -11.75
C VAL A 58 11.46 6.63 -13.24
N HIS A 59 12.32 5.68 -13.61
CA HIS A 59 12.72 5.38 -14.99
C HIS A 59 13.57 6.45 -15.67
N ARG A 60 13.66 7.66 -15.16
CA ARG A 60 14.25 8.77 -15.89
C ARG A 60 15.58 9.25 -15.33
N GLY A 61 15.86 8.95 -14.08
CA GLY A 61 17.12 9.37 -13.49
C GLY A 61 18.23 8.35 -13.73
N ALA A 62 19.45 8.84 -13.81
CA ALA A 62 20.62 7.99 -13.99
C ALA A 62 21.37 7.75 -12.69
N HIS A 63 20.81 8.18 -11.58
CA HIS A 63 21.49 8.06 -10.29
C HIS A 63 20.90 6.94 -9.45
N GLN A 64 21.58 6.65 -8.34
CA GLN A 64 21.26 5.53 -7.49
C GLN A 64 19.85 5.59 -6.90
N LEU A 65 19.41 6.78 -6.50
CA LEU A 65 18.07 6.94 -5.94
C LEU A 65 17.00 6.59 -6.97
N SER A 66 17.20 7.02 -8.21
CA SER A 66 16.26 6.71 -9.28
C SER A 66 16.20 5.21 -9.55
N ALA A 67 17.35 4.53 -9.49
CA ALA A 67 17.38 3.08 -9.67
C ALA A 67 16.57 2.38 -8.59
N LYS A 68 16.69 2.83 -7.35
CA LYS A 68 15.93 2.25 -6.25
C LYS A 68 14.44 2.53 -6.39
N ALA A 69 14.08 3.75 -6.75
CA ALA A 69 12.68 4.11 -6.95
C ALA A 69 12.06 3.28 -8.09
N THR A 70 12.80 3.10 -9.16
CA THR A 70 12.36 2.30 -10.30
C THR A 70 12.17 0.84 -9.90
N GLU A 71 13.12 0.28 -9.16
CA GLU A 71 13.03 -1.10 -8.69
C GLU A 71 11.77 -1.32 -7.88
N GLU A 72 11.48 -0.42 -6.93
CA GLU A 72 10.30 -0.55 -6.09
C GLU A 72 9.02 -0.38 -6.89
N PHE A 73 9.01 0.54 -7.84
CA PHE A 73 7.85 0.75 -8.70
C PHE A 73 7.57 -0.49 -9.54
N GLU A 74 8.59 -1.06 -10.17
CA GLU A 74 8.41 -2.24 -11.01
C GLU A 74 8.03 -3.46 -10.19
N ASN A 75 8.55 -3.57 -8.98
CA ASN A 75 8.16 -4.66 -8.09
C ASN A 75 6.68 -4.56 -7.71
N ALA A 76 6.19 -3.36 -7.43
CA ALA A 76 4.78 -3.15 -7.12
C ALA A 76 3.90 -3.53 -8.32
N ARG A 77 4.33 -3.15 -9.53
CA ARG A 77 3.64 -3.54 -10.76
C ARG A 77 3.56 -5.06 -10.89
N TYR A 78 4.68 -5.71 -10.67
CA TYR A 78 4.74 -7.17 -10.77
C TYR A 78 3.81 -7.83 -9.76
N LEU A 79 3.83 -7.39 -8.51
CA LEU A 79 2.97 -7.95 -7.48
C LEU A 79 1.50 -7.73 -7.80
N THR A 80 1.16 -6.56 -8.29
CA THR A 80 -0.20 -6.25 -8.68
C THR A 80 -0.65 -7.16 -9.83
N SER A 81 0.20 -7.36 -10.83
CA SER A 81 -0.13 -8.22 -11.96
C SER A 81 -0.39 -9.65 -11.51
N LYS A 82 0.39 -10.13 -10.57
CA LYS A 82 0.17 -11.48 -10.03
C LYS A 82 -1.14 -11.58 -9.28
N TYR A 83 -1.45 -10.57 -8.50
CA TYR A 83 -2.68 -10.57 -7.71
C TYR A 83 -3.92 -10.66 -8.59
N ILE A 84 -3.94 -9.90 -9.69
CA ILE A 84 -5.09 -9.88 -10.59
C ILE A 84 -4.95 -10.85 -11.77
N ASN A 85 -3.88 -11.64 -11.78
CA ASN A 85 -3.59 -12.62 -12.84
C ASN A 85 -3.53 -11.96 -14.22
N CYS A 86 -2.82 -10.83 -14.31
CA CYS A 86 -2.69 -10.05 -15.53
C CYS A 86 -1.24 -10.12 -16.02
N LEU A 87 -1.07 -10.19 -17.34
CA LEU A 87 0.26 -10.22 -17.94
C LEU A 87 0.82 -8.80 -18.03
N LEU A 88 2.09 -8.64 -17.67
CA LEU A 88 2.72 -7.32 -17.64
C LEU A 88 2.76 -6.66 -19.01
N TYR A 89 2.99 -7.43 -20.07
CA TYR A 89 3.08 -6.83 -21.41
C TYR A 89 1.74 -6.22 -21.86
N THR A 90 0.62 -6.75 -21.38
CA THR A 90 -0.67 -6.15 -21.73
C THR A 90 -0.92 -4.84 -21.00
N SER A 91 -0.39 -4.71 -19.78
CA SER A 91 -0.52 -3.45 -19.04
C SER A 91 0.39 -2.38 -19.64
N ASP A 92 1.51 -2.76 -20.24
CA ASP A 92 2.44 -1.82 -20.84
C ASP A 92 1.86 -1.13 -22.07
N ALA A 93 0.91 -1.76 -22.74
CA ALA A 93 0.30 -1.16 -23.92
C ALA A 93 -0.39 0.17 -23.60
N ALA A 94 -0.83 0.35 -22.36
CA ALA A 94 -1.48 1.59 -21.94
C ALA A 94 -0.50 2.75 -21.78
N ASP A 95 0.78 2.46 -21.66
CA ASP A 95 1.80 3.49 -21.43
C ASP A 95 2.28 4.15 -22.71
N GLU A 96 1.89 3.61 -23.83
CA GLU A 96 2.26 4.18 -25.12
C GLU A 96 1.26 5.22 -25.55
#